data_f14376d6f4590991003469b754fc9458
#
_entry.id   f14376d6f4590991003469b754fc9458
#
_cell.length_a   1.000
_cell.length_b   1.000
_cell.length_c   1.000
_cell.angle_alpha   90.00
_cell.angle_beta   90.00
_cell.angle_gamma   90.00
#
_symmetry.space_group_name_H-M   'P 1'
#
loop_
_entity.id
_entity.type
_entity.pdbx_description
1 polymer ?
#
loop_
_entity_poly.entity_id
_entity_poly.type
_entity_poly.pdbx_seq_one_letter_code
_entity_poly.pdbx_strand_id
1 'polypeptide(L)'
;MKTLISFVCCLSAVCAWAEPTAWRPFSDDSPWNQRIAADTPSDPASEEMIADFASRGPLYVNLRDWSISAYFVDAEKTPKHDVGDSRPGIYGAGFEFPRAIPIPADAVASPPFHDESDNHLAVIDRDRGLEWGMWAARKDASGRWFTGLGAVTDLKGTGVAPPWYDSPRELDSHRARASGFPLIAGLILVEEIERGRIEHALCFAYDGCRTGVFVPPASTSQVTVPGTRQDRGIPMGGRIQLDPNWDVENSNLSRAGKIIARALQDYGAFCGDYAGANVIYAENSPAAVAAWEGVLSSRDLETIFNPEFIRKHFRVVDMGNVLPGQNFDLAPPYVVEAALANEVRPARIDQLTRTIEVFPLRAGAQQTLRWRAFPQGTKSTAGDAASMTLDLRKPQTFELVAPDGRGSTWQVRVAESASVR
;
A
#
# COMPACT_ATOMS: atom_id res chain seq x y z
N MET A 1 67.11 30.50 -29.00
CA MET A 1 65.99 29.66 -29.51
C MET A 1 65.36 28.95 -28.33
N LYS A 2 64.16 29.41 -27.89
CA LYS A 2 63.41 28.78 -26.82
C LYS A 2 62.16 28.07 -27.48
N THR A 3 62.20 26.75 -27.42
CA THR A 3 61.14 25.92 -28.00
C THR A 3 59.99 25.84 -26.98
N LEU A 4 58.82 26.38 -27.36
CA LEU A 4 57.56 26.22 -26.61
C LEU A 4 56.95 24.87 -26.97
N ILE A 5 56.75 23.99 -25.98
CA ILE A 5 55.97 22.75 -26.13
C ILE A 5 54.56 23.05 -25.65
N SER A 6 53.60 23.09 -26.59
CA SER A 6 52.17 23.18 -26.27
C SER A 6 51.63 21.79 -25.91
N PHE A 7 51.12 21.66 -24.67
CA PHE A 7 50.37 20.51 -24.23
C PHE A 7 48.89 20.68 -24.66
N VAL A 8 48.46 19.87 -25.60
CA VAL A 8 47.04 19.78 -25.95
C VAL A 8 46.38 18.79 -25.00
N CYS A 9 45.55 19.31 -24.08
CA CYS A 9 44.77 18.50 -23.16
C CYS A 9 43.45 18.05 -23.90
N CYS A 10 43.42 16.81 -24.38
CA CYS A 10 42.17 16.23 -24.88
C CYS A 10 41.23 15.94 -23.72
N LEU A 11 40.22 16.76 -23.50
CA LEU A 11 39.07 16.40 -22.65
C LEU A 11 38.23 15.36 -23.40
N SER A 12 38.36 14.11 -23.02
CA SER A 12 37.43 13.06 -23.43
C SER A 12 36.09 13.25 -22.66
N ALA A 13 35.10 13.80 -23.34
CA ALA A 13 33.73 13.81 -22.81
C ALA A 13 33.22 12.36 -22.78
N VAL A 14 33.19 11.78 -21.59
CA VAL A 14 32.46 10.51 -21.35
C VAL A 14 31.00 10.86 -21.42
N CYS A 15 30.37 10.60 -22.57
CA CYS A 15 28.91 10.52 -22.64
C CYS A 15 28.46 9.36 -21.76
N ALA A 16 28.02 9.66 -20.55
CA ALA A 16 27.27 8.71 -19.75
C ALA A 16 25.96 8.44 -20.52
N TRP A 17 25.89 7.29 -21.15
CA TRP A 17 24.63 6.76 -21.65
C TRP A 17 23.77 6.54 -20.41
N ALA A 18 22.67 7.31 -20.28
CA ALA A 18 21.66 7.00 -19.26
C ALA A 18 21.14 5.59 -19.58
N GLU A 19 21.36 4.65 -18.65
CA GLU A 19 20.74 3.33 -18.73
C GLU A 19 19.23 3.56 -18.95
N PRO A 20 18.59 2.80 -19.85
CA PRO A 20 17.15 2.90 -20.02
C PRO A 20 16.48 2.77 -18.66
N THR A 21 15.61 3.71 -18.34
CA THR A 21 14.85 3.64 -17.08
C THR A 21 14.13 2.30 -17.07
N ALA A 22 14.47 1.46 -16.09
CA ALA A 22 13.83 0.16 -15.95
C ALA A 22 12.33 0.35 -15.77
N TRP A 23 11.55 -0.53 -16.40
CA TRP A 23 10.11 -0.49 -16.22
C TRP A 23 9.78 -0.70 -14.74
N ARG A 24 8.87 0.12 -14.23
CA ARG A 24 8.19 -0.05 -12.95
C ARG A 24 6.73 0.33 -13.13
N PRO A 25 5.80 -0.28 -12.40
CA PRO A 25 4.41 0.13 -12.43
C PRO A 25 4.25 1.55 -11.87
N PHE A 26 3.24 2.25 -12.38
CA PHE A 26 2.77 3.55 -11.93
C PHE A 26 3.66 4.74 -12.30
N SER A 27 3.04 5.91 -12.22
CA SER A 27 3.69 7.20 -12.45
C SER A 27 4.72 7.54 -11.36
N ASP A 28 5.61 8.48 -11.65
CA ASP A 28 6.65 8.87 -10.71
C ASP A 28 6.10 9.47 -9.41
N ASP A 29 4.95 10.12 -9.44
CA ASP A 29 4.26 10.70 -8.28
C ASP A 29 3.43 9.68 -7.48
N SER A 30 3.38 8.42 -7.94
CA SER A 30 2.74 7.34 -7.19
C SER A 30 3.37 7.16 -5.81
N PRO A 31 2.58 6.98 -4.74
CA PRO A 31 3.13 6.67 -3.41
C PRO A 31 4.00 5.41 -3.39
N TRP A 32 3.78 4.49 -4.32
CA TRP A 32 4.63 3.31 -4.51
C TRP A 32 6.04 3.67 -4.96
N ASN A 33 6.20 4.72 -5.77
CA ASN A 33 7.45 5.14 -6.38
C ASN A 33 8.17 6.26 -5.61
N GLN A 34 7.60 6.72 -4.48
CA GLN A 34 8.19 7.75 -3.64
C GLN A 34 9.12 7.17 -2.59
N ARG A 35 10.38 7.61 -2.58
CA ARG A 35 11.30 7.34 -1.48
C ARG A 35 10.80 7.98 -0.19
N ILE A 36 11.07 7.34 0.94
CA ILE A 36 10.79 7.94 2.24
C ILE A 36 11.86 9.00 2.50
N ALA A 37 11.43 10.24 2.68
CA ALA A 37 12.35 11.34 2.97
C ALA A 37 13.04 11.11 4.34
N ALA A 38 14.27 11.56 4.47
CA ALA A 38 15.08 11.32 5.67
C ALA A 38 14.47 11.94 6.95
N ASP A 39 13.70 13.03 6.79
CA ASP A 39 13.01 13.73 7.86
C ASP A 39 11.57 13.26 8.10
N THR A 40 11.11 12.23 7.37
CA THR A 40 9.78 11.68 7.56
C THR A 40 9.65 11.11 8.98
N PRO A 41 8.69 11.58 9.80
CA PRO A 41 8.56 11.14 11.18
C PRO A 41 8.04 9.69 11.25
N SER A 42 8.29 9.06 12.38
CA SER A 42 7.60 7.82 12.75
C SER A 42 6.18 8.14 13.23
N ASP A 43 5.27 7.19 13.03
CA ASP A 43 3.95 7.25 13.66
C ASP A 43 4.10 7.27 15.18
N PRO A 44 3.32 8.05 15.94
CA PRO A 44 3.38 8.08 17.41
C PRO A 44 3.17 6.71 18.07
N ALA A 45 2.39 5.81 17.44
CA ALA A 45 2.20 4.44 17.90
C ALA A 45 3.13 3.42 17.22
N SER A 46 4.18 3.89 16.54
CA SER A 46 5.10 3.04 15.76
C SER A 46 5.70 1.90 16.61
N GLU A 47 6.15 2.19 17.83
CA GLU A 47 6.75 1.19 18.71
C GLU A 47 5.77 0.07 19.05
N GLU A 48 4.51 0.43 19.38
CA GLU A 48 3.46 -0.55 19.71
C GLU A 48 3.11 -1.40 18.49
N MET A 49 2.94 -0.79 17.32
CA MET A 49 2.63 -1.48 16.08
C MET A 49 3.76 -2.42 15.63
N ILE A 50 5.01 -1.99 15.74
CA ILE A 50 6.17 -2.85 15.42
C ILE A 50 6.31 -3.98 16.44
N ALA A 51 6.02 -3.74 17.71
CA ALA A 51 6.01 -4.81 18.72
C ALA A 51 4.94 -5.87 18.41
N ASP A 52 3.74 -5.45 17.97
CA ASP A 52 2.69 -6.37 17.52
C ASP A 52 3.14 -7.14 16.27
N PHE A 53 3.62 -6.45 15.23
CA PHE A 53 4.14 -7.07 14.01
C PHE A 53 5.25 -8.10 14.31
N ALA A 54 6.23 -7.75 15.12
CA ALA A 54 7.31 -8.63 15.52
C ALA A 54 6.84 -9.84 16.36
N SER A 55 5.74 -9.71 17.12
CA SER A 55 5.19 -10.81 17.90
C SER A 55 4.64 -11.96 17.04
N ARG A 56 4.37 -11.70 15.77
CA ARG A 56 3.86 -12.67 14.79
C ARG A 56 4.95 -13.50 14.13
N GLY A 57 6.21 -13.21 14.40
CA GLY A 57 7.34 -13.98 13.89
C GLY A 57 8.30 -13.16 13.02
N PRO A 58 9.24 -13.83 12.34
CA PRO A 58 10.16 -13.19 11.41
C PRO A 58 9.46 -12.76 10.12
N LEU A 59 10.13 -11.95 9.32
CA LEU A 59 9.67 -11.55 8.00
C LEU A 59 10.16 -12.55 6.94
N TYR A 60 9.22 -13.09 6.18
CA TYR A 60 9.47 -14.02 5.08
C TYR A 60 9.29 -13.34 3.71
N VAL A 61 9.74 -14.01 2.67
CA VAL A 61 9.35 -13.71 1.29
C VAL A 61 8.60 -14.89 0.69
N ASN A 62 7.38 -14.66 0.19
CA ASN A 62 6.58 -15.69 -0.47
C ASN A 62 7.01 -15.81 -1.94
N LEU A 63 7.52 -16.99 -2.31
CA LEU A 63 8.08 -17.30 -3.64
C LEU A 63 7.30 -18.38 -4.38
N ARG A 64 6.64 -19.30 -3.65
CA ARG A 64 6.01 -20.50 -4.22
C ARG A 64 4.51 -20.48 -4.00
N ASP A 65 4.10 -20.40 -2.74
CA ASP A 65 2.70 -20.43 -2.32
C ASP A 65 2.29 -19.08 -1.76
N TRP A 66 1.01 -18.77 -1.82
CA TRP A 66 0.42 -17.57 -1.19
C TRP A 66 1.09 -16.26 -1.67
N SER A 67 1.39 -16.19 -2.97
CA SER A 67 1.95 -14.99 -3.59
C SER A 67 1.15 -14.58 -4.83
N ILE A 68 1.80 -13.99 -5.84
CA ILE A 68 1.13 -13.46 -7.03
C ILE A 68 1.71 -14.11 -8.28
N SER A 69 0.89 -14.88 -8.99
CA SER A 69 1.24 -15.35 -10.34
C SER A 69 1.12 -14.20 -11.34
N ALA A 70 2.25 -13.62 -11.73
CA ALA A 70 2.31 -12.51 -12.66
C ALA A 70 2.69 -12.98 -14.07
N TYR A 71 1.94 -12.49 -15.07
CA TYR A 71 2.16 -12.78 -16.49
C TYR A 71 2.25 -11.49 -17.29
N PHE A 72 3.38 -11.26 -17.91
CA PHE A 72 3.60 -10.13 -18.80
C PHE A 72 3.26 -10.50 -20.23
N VAL A 73 2.34 -9.75 -20.85
CA VAL A 73 1.74 -10.14 -22.14
C VAL A 73 1.65 -8.95 -23.11
N ASP A 74 1.53 -9.26 -24.39
CA ASP A 74 0.94 -8.38 -25.39
C ASP A 74 -0.56 -8.70 -25.43
N ALA A 75 -1.37 -7.82 -24.86
CA ALA A 75 -2.81 -8.07 -24.73
C ALA A 75 -3.52 -8.21 -26.09
N GLU A 76 -2.97 -7.69 -27.20
CA GLU A 76 -3.59 -7.87 -28.52
C GLU A 76 -3.40 -9.29 -29.07
N LYS A 77 -2.27 -9.91 -28.78
CA LYS A 77 -1.90 -11.24 -29.25
C LYS A 77 -2.33 -12.36 -28.33
N THR A 78 -2.57 -12.04 -27.05
CA THR A 78 -2.94 -13.03 -26.05
C THR A 78 -4.40 -13.44 -26.18
N PRO A 79 -4.75 -14.73 -26.05
CA PRO A 79 -6.12 -15.22 -26.08
C PRO A 79 -7.01 -14.50 -25.09
N LYS A 80 -8.22 -14.15 -25.50
CA LYS A 80 -9.22 -13.49 -24.65
C LYS A 80 -10.16 -14.50 -24.03
N HIS A 81 -10.40 -14.35 -22.73
CA HIS A 81 -11.30 -15.21 -21.98
C HIS A 81 -12.45 -14.42 -21.38
N ASP A 82 -13.67 -14.95 -21.47
CA ASP A 82 -14.80 -14.46 -20.69
C ASP A 82 -14.70 -15.07 -19.28
N VAL A 83 -14.31 -14.23 -18.32
CA VAL A 83 -14.07 -14.67 -16.94
C VAL A 83 -15.39 -14.62 -16.17
N GLY A 84 -15.80 -15.76 -15.61
CA GLY A 84 -17.01 -15.88 -14.78
C GLY A 84 -16.75 -15.46 -13.33
N ASP A 85 -17.84 -15.37 -12.55
CA ASP A 85 -17.79 -15.13 -11.12
C ASP A 85 -17.64 -16.44 -10.35
N SER A 86 -16.61 -16.57 -9.52
CA SER A 86 -16.39 -17.76 -8.68
C SER A 86 -16.99 -17.66 -7.29
N ARG A 87 -17.39 -16.45 -6.86
CA ARG A 87 -17.99 -16.19 -5.54
C ARG A 87 -19.15 -15.19 -5.65
N PRO A 88 -20.24 -15.57 -6.32
CA PRO A 88 -21.37 -14.69 -6.57
C PRO A 88 -21.94 -14.14 -5.27
N GLY A 89 -22.18 -12.83 -5.24
CA GLY A 89 -22.79 -12.14 -4.11
C GLY A 89 -21.86 -11.73 -2.99
N ILE A 90 -20.54 -12.01 -3.08
CA ILE A 90 -19.57 -11.54 -2.08
C ILE A 90 -19.00 -10.17 -2.47
N TYR A 91 -18.50 -10.04 -3.71
CA TYR A 91 -17.87 -8.80 -4.21
C TYR A 91 -18.41 -8.39 -5.59
N GLY A 92 -19.68 -8.71 -5.89
CA GLY A 92 -20.30 -8.43 -7.19
C GLY A 92 -20.04 -9.52 -8.22
N ALA A 93 -20.01 -9.17 -9.50
CA ALA A 93 -19.99 -10.11 -10.61
C ALA A 93 -18.59 -10.38 -11.19
N GLY A 94 -17.56 -10.39 -10.36
CA GLY A 94 -16.18 -10.55 -10.84
C GLY A 94 -15.67 -9.29 -11.54
N PHE A 95 -15.31 -9.38 -12.83
CA PHE A 95 -15.01 -8.18 -13.64
C PHE A 95 -16.29 -7.53 -14.15
N GLU A 96 -16.52 -6.27 -13.81
CA GLU A 96 -17.61 -5.51 -14.43
C GLU A 96 -17.30 -5.16 -15.89
N PHE A 97 -16.09 -4.73 -16.19
CA PHE A 97 -15.64 -4.31 -17.53
C PHE A 97 -14.11 -4.37 -17.65
N PRO A 98 -13.55 -4.66 -18.85
CA PRO A 98 -14.13 -5.53 -19.88
C PRO A 98 -14.01 -7.01 -19.45
N ARG A 99 -14.94 -7.84 -19.85
CA ARG A 99 -14.91 -9.27 -19.53
C ARG A 99 -13.93 -10.10 -20.37
N ALA A 100 -13.45 -9.55 -21.47
CA ALA A 100 -12.50 -10.22 -22.35
C ALA A 100 -11.06 -10.01 -21.85
N ILE A 101 -10.63 -10.88 -20.91
CA ILE A 101 -9.34 -10.76 -20.24
C ILE A 101 -8.26 -11.52 -21.02
N PRO A 102 -7.07 -10.90 -21.27
CA PRO A 102 -5.98 -11.52 -22.05
C PRO A 102 -5.17 -12.48 -21.19
N ILE A 103 -5.64 -13.71 -20.95
CA ILE A 103 -4.95 -14.67 -20.09
C ILE A 103 -4.15 -15.64 -20.98
N PRO A 104 -2.83 -15.82 -20.75
CA PRO A 104 -2.03 -16.83 -21.46
C PRO A 104 -2.61 -18.24 -21.33
N ALA A 105 -2.45 -19.05 -22.39
CA ALA A 105 -3.01 -20.39 -22.40
C ALA A 105 -2.45 -21.30 -21.30
N ASP A 106 -1.19 -21.10 -20.95
CA ASP A 106 -0.43 -21.79 -19.91
C ASP A 106 -0.50 -21.12 -18.53
N ALA A 107 -1.29 -20.05 -18.39
CA ALA A 107 -1.42 -19.37 -17.13
C ALA A 107 -1.97 -20.29 -16.02
N VAL A 108 -1.37 -20.16 -14.83
CA VAL A 108 -1.73 -20.83 -13.60
C VAL A 108 -1.82 -19.77 -12.49
N ALA A 109 -2.90 -19.76 -11.74
CA ALA A 109 -3.03 -18.89 -10.58
C ALA A 109 -2.03 -19.29 -9.47
N SER A 110 -1.77 -18.39 -8.53
CA SER A 110 -0.87 -18.68 -7.40
C SER A 110 -1.39 -19.85 -6.56
N PRO A 111 -0.55 -20.87 -6.26
CA PRO A 111 -0.91 -21.95 -5.34
C PRO A 111 -0.97 -21.44 -3.86
N PRO A 112 -1.49 -22.27 -2.91
CA PRO A 112 -2.01 -23.60 -3.11
C PRO A 112 -3.42 -23.60 -3.75
N PHE A 113 -3.87 -24.78 -4.23
CA PHE A 113 -5.17 -24.92 -4.91
C PHE A 113 -6.17 -25.64 -4.02
N HIS A 114 -6.89 -24.88 -3.20
CA HIS A 114 -8.02 -25.34 -2.40
C HIS A 114 -9.04 -24.20 -2.24
N ASP A 115 -10.23 -24.50 -1.72
CA ASP A 115 -11.37 -23.58 -1.71
C ASP A 115 -11.16 -22.27 -0.93
N GLU A 116 -10.24 -22.26 0.04
CA GLU A 116 -9.92 -21.10 0.87
C GLU A 116 -8.70 -20.32 0.38
N SER A 117 -8.11 -20.73 -0.75
CA SER A 117 -6.91 -20.07 -1.28
C SER A 117 -7.24 -18.78 -2.01
N ASP A 118 -6.31 -17.83 -1.93
CA ASP A 118 -6.40 -16.55 -2.63
C ASP A 118 -6.24 -16.69 -4.14
N ASN A 119 -5.45 -17.66 -4.59
CA ASN A 119 -5.22 -17.96 -6.01
C ASN A 119 -5.09 -16.70 -6.87
N HIS A 120 -4.23 -15.78 -6.45
CA HIS A 120 -4.01 -14.54 -7.16
C HIS A 120 -3.43 -14.78 -8.56
N LEU A 121 -3.94 -14.04 -9.54
CA LEU A 121 -3.44 -14.01 -10.90
C LEU A 121 -3.42 -12.58 -11.42
N ALA A 122 -2.26 -12.08 -11.79
CA ALA A 122 -2.08 -10.78 -12.42
C ALA A 122 -1.64 -10.96 -13.87
N VAL A 123 -2.36 -10.35 -14.81
CA VAL A 123 -1.96 -10.24 -16.21
C VAL A 123 -1.63 -8.80 -16.50
N ILE A 124 -0.43 -8.55 -17.02
CA ILE A 124 0.14 -7.21 -17.16
C ILE A 124 0.53 -6.96 -18.63
N ASP A 125 -0.01 -5.91 -19.22
CA ASP A 125 0.44 -5.37 -20.50
C ASP A 125 1.21 -4.08 -20.25
N ARG A 126 2.54 -4.14 -20.32
CA ARG A 126 3.44 -3.00 -20.07
C ARG A 126 3.27 -1.88 -21.07
N ASP A 127 3.05 -2.20 -22.32
CA ASP A 127 2.95 -1.24 -23.42
C ASP A 127 1.65 -0.43 -23.30
N ARG A 128 0.56 -1.11 -23.01
CA ARG A 128 -0.74 -0.49 -22.73
C ARG A 128 -0.78 0.18 -21.36
N GLY A 129 0.02 -0.31 -20.42
CA GLY A 129 0.01 0.11 -19.02
C GLY A 129 -1.25 -0.37 -18.30
N LEU A 130 -1.62 -1.63 -18.48
CA LEU A 130 -2.81 -2.22 -17.86
C LEU A 130 -2.45 -3.49 -17.07
N GLU A 131 -3.09 -3.62 -15.91
CA GLU A 131 -3.15 -4.86 -15.15
C GLU A 131 -4.58 -5.37 -15.09
N TRP A 132 -4.79 -6.66 -15.31
CA TRP A 132 -5.99 -7.42 -14.96
C TRP A 132 -5.65 -8.29 -13.74
N GLY A 133 -6.00 -7.80 -12.55
CA GLY A 133 -5.78 -8.50 -11.29
C GLY A 133 -6.98 -9.33 -10.89
N MET A 134 -6.76 -10.58 -10.44
CA MET A 134 -7.81 -11.52 -10.07
C MET A 134 -7.52 -12.17 -8.71
N TRP A 135 -8.52 -12.17 -7.81
CA TRP A 135 -8.52 -12.95 -6.58
C TRP A 135 -9.46 -14.15 -6.72
N ALA A 136 -9.10 -15.26 -6.10
CA ALA A 136 -9.77 -16.56 -6.24
C ALA A 136 -9.92 -16.97 -7.73
N ALA A 137 -8.85 -16.71 -8.50
CA ALA A 137 -8.79 -17.08 -9.91
C ALA A 137 -8.69 -18.60 -10.06
N ARG A 138 -9.55 -19.18 -10.87
CA ARG A 138 -9.56 -20.62 -11.14
C ARG A 138 -10.03 -20.93 -12.55
N LYS A 139 -9.61 -22.08 -13.04
CA LYS A 139 -10.03 -22.64 -14.33
C LYS A 139 -10.85 -23.91 -14.04
N ASP A 140 -12.03 -24.02 -14.61
CA ASP A 140 -12.81 -25.24 -14.51
C ASP A 140 -12.33 -26.36 -15.46
N ALA A 141 -12.97 -27.51 -15.39
CA ALA A 141 -12.61 -28.66 -16.23
C ALA A 141 -12.84 -28.41 -17.74
N SER A 142 -13.62 -27.43 -18.13
CA SER A 142 -13.80 -27.01 -19.53
C SER A 142 -12.72 -26.03 -20.01
N GLY A 143 -11.87 -25.55 -19.12
CA GLY A 143 -10.86 -24.54 -19.38
C GLY A 143 -11.37 -23.10 -19.26
N ARG A 144 -12.60 -22.86 -18.77
CA ARG A 144 -13.14 -21.54 -18.53
C ARG A 144 -12.58 -20.95 -17.22
N TRP A 145 -12.21 -19.67 -17.27
CA TRP A 145 -11.73 -18.94 -16.11
C TRP A 145 -12.87 -18.32 -15.29
N PHE A 146 -12.63 -18.26 -13.98
CA PHE A 146 -13.47 -17.60 -12.98
C PHE A 146 -12.59 -16.79 -12.03
N THR A 147 -13.16 -15.76 -11.43
CA THR A 147 -12.53 -14.97 -10.34
C THR A 147 -13.56 -14.61 -9.28
N GLY A 148 -13.16 -14.51 -8.03
CA GLY A 148 -14.02 -14.03 -6.94
C GLY A 148 -14.11 -12.51 -6.91
N LEU A 149 -13.03 -11.84 -7.30
CA LEU A 149 -12.96 -10.40 -7.48
C LEU A 149 -11.88 -10.11 -8.52
N GLY A 150 -12.22 -9.25 -9.48
CA GLY A 150 -11.30 -8.83 -10.52
C GLY A 150 -11.35 -7.34 -10.76
N ALA A 151 -10.22 -6.75 -11.08
CA ALA A 151 -10.12 -5.34 -11.41
C ALA A 151 -9.13 -5.08 -12.55
N VAL A 152 -9.41 -4.03 -13.31
CA VAL A 152 -8.47 -3.48 -14.30
C VAL A 152 -7.84 -2.24 -13.70
N THR A 153 -6.49 -2.19 -13.70
CA THR A 153 -5.72 -1.06 -13.18
C THR A 153 -4.96 -0.37 -14.28
N ASP A 154 -5.04 0.96 -14.33
CA ASP A 154 -4.14 1.78 -15.13
C ASP A 154 -2.78 1.88 -14.41
N LEU A 155 -1.75 1.30 -15.05
CA LEU A 155 -0.37 1.31 -14.55
C LEU A 155 0.41 2.57 -14.96
N LYS A 156 -0.17 3.46 -15.77
CA LYS A 156 0.40 4.78 -16.12
C LYS A 156 -0.03 5.87 -15.13
N GLY A 157 -1.10 5.62 -14.37
CA GLY A 157 -1.53 6.46 -13.26
C GLY A 157 -0.82 6.14 -11.96
N THR A 158 -1.35 6.63 -10.84
CA THR A 158 -0.75 6.42 -9.51
C THR A 158 -0.93 5.01 -8.95
N GLY A 159 -1.78 4.18 -9.55
CA GLY A 159 -2.15 2.86 -9.00
C GLY A 159 -3.07 2.92 -7.77
N VAL A 160 -3.40 4.10 -7.28
CA VAL A 160 -4.27 4.29 -6.11
C VAL A 160 -5.73 4.33 -6.55
N ALA A 161 -6.56 3.51 -5.93
CA ALA A 161 -8.00 3.55 -6.12
C ALA A 161 -8.63 4.66 -5.28
N PRO A 162 -9.79 5.21 -5.67
CA PRO A 162 -10.53 6.10 -4.79
C PRO A 162 -10.96 5.35 -3.52
N PRO A 163 -11.05 6.02 -2.37
CA PRO A 163 -11.61 5.42 -1.17
C PRO A 163 -13.02 4.87 -1.41
N TRP A 164 -13.38 3.79 -0.71
CA TRP A 164 -14.67 3.12 -0.89
C TRP A 164 -15.89 4.06 -0.78
N TYR A 165 -15.82 5.07 0.09
CA TYR A 165 -16.90 6.04 0.30
C TYR A 165 -16.97 7.14 -0.80
N ASP A 166 -15.96 7.25 -1.65
CA ASP A 166 -15.90 8.16 -2.79
C ASP A 166 -16.09 7.41 -4.12
N SER A 167 -16.13 6.10 -4.07
CA SER A 167 -16.33 5.27 -5.25
C SER A 167 -17.78 5.31 -5.71
N PRO A 168 -18.05 5.61 -6.98
CA PRO A 168 -19.41 5.54 -7.52
C PRO A 168 -19.95 4.12 -7.56
N ARG A 169 -19.06 3.12 -7.54
CA ARG A 169 -19.36 1.69 -7.47
C ARG A 169 -18.45 1.05 -6.45
N GLU A 170 -18.99 0.12 -5.68
CA GLU A 170 -18.25 -0.60 -4.63
C GLU A 170 -16.96 -1.24 -5.17
N LEU A 171 -16.99 -1.81 -6.37
CA LEU A 171 -15.86 -2.48 -6.99
C LEU A 171 -14.73 -1.54 -7.42
N ASP A 172 -14.97 -0.24 -7.55
CA ASP A 172 -13.93 0.71 -7.97
C ASP A 172 -12.84 0.89 -6.88
N SER A 173 -13.19 0.71 -5.62
CA SER A 173 -12.26 0.75 -4.48
C SER A 173 -11.70 -0.61 -4.11
N HIS A 174 -12.37 -1.70 -4.50
CA HIS A 174 -11.95 -3.06 -4.25
C HIS A 174 -11.21 -3.58 -5.47
N ARG A 175 -9.96 -3.92 -5.28
CA ARG A 175 -9.15 -4.64 -6.25
C ARG A 175 -8.88 -6.05 -5.71
N ALA A 176 -8.00 -6.78 -6.33
CA ALA A 176 -7.78 -8.17 -5.95
C ALA A 176 -7.05 -8.37 -4.60
N ARG A 177 -6.84 -7.30 -3.81
CA ARG A 177 -6.30 -7.34 -2.44
C ARG A 177 -7.25 -6.68 -1.45
N ALA A 178 -7.21 -7.12 -0.20
CA ALA A 178 -8.04 -6.60 0.89
C ALA A 178 -7.90 -5.09 1.12
N SER A 179 -6.74 -4.51 0.81
CA SER A 179 -6.47 -3.07 0.87
C SER A 179 -6.99 -2.26 -0.32
N GLY A 180 -7.46 -2.93 -1.38
CA GLY A 180 -7.74 -2.31 -2.66
C GLY A 180 -6.51 -2.05 -3.53
N PHE A 181 -5.35 -2.64 -3.21
CA PHE A 181 -4.14 -2.53 -4.01
C PHE A 181 -4.20 -3.38 -5.29
N PRO A 182 -3.63 -2.90 -6.41
CA PRO A 182 -3.32 -3.76 -7.55
C PRO A 182 -2.37 -4.89 -7.16
N LEU A 183 -2.43 -6.01 -7.83
CA LEU A 183 -1.58 -7.16 -7.48
C LEU A 183 -0.10 -6.90 -7.77
N ILE A 184 0.21 -6.14 -8.81
CA ILE A 184 1.60 -5.75 -9.15
C ILE A 184 2.19 -4.75 -8.14
N ALA A 185 1.35 -4.05 -7.37
CA ALA A 185 1.82 -3.05 -6.42
C ALA A 185 2.67 -3.69 -5.32
N GLY A 186 3.93 -3.32 -5.26
CA GLY A 186 4.91 -3.81 -4.29
C GLY A 186 5.33 -5.28 -4.46
N LEU A 187 5.06 -5.87 -5.62
CA LEU A 187 5.50 -7.21 -5.97
C LEU A 187 6.98 -7.21 -6.39
N ILE A 188 7.78 -8.06 -5.78
CA ILE A 188 9.19 -8.25 -6.17
C ILE A 188 9.25 -9.08 -7.45
N LEU A 189 9.92 -8.56 -8.47
CA LEU A 189 10.09 -9.23 -9.74
C LEU A 189 11.49 -9.86 -9.88
N VAL A 190 11.61 -10.99 -10.59
CA VAL A 190 12.89 -11.65 -10.88
C VAL A 190 13.85 -10.67 -11.56
N GLU A 191 13.36 -9.94 -12.56
CA GLU A 191 14.18 -8.97 -13.31
C GLU A 191 14.77 -7.85 -12.44
N GLU A 192 14.14 -7.48 -11.33
CA GLU A 192 14.66 -6.47 -10.41
C GLU A 192 15.83 -6.99 -9.60
N ILE A 193 15.74 -8.23 -9.14
CA ILE A 193 16.83 -8.90 -8.44
C ILE A 193 18.01 -9.15 -9.40
N GLU A 194 17.75 -9.52 -10.64
CA GLU A 194 18.78 -9.67 -11.69
C GLU A 194 19.49 -8.34 -11.96
N ARG A 195 18.72 -7.26 -12.12
CA ARG A 195 19.21 -5.89 -12.32
C ARG A 195 19.96 -5.36 -11.10
N GLY A 196 19.70 -5.89 -9.91
CA GLY A 196 20.39 -5.51 -8.67
C GLY A 196 19.71 -4.41 -7.86
N ARG A 197 18.48 -4.01 -8.19
CA ARG A 197 17.74 -2.96 -7.47
C ARG A 197 16.24 -3.08 -7.65
N ILE A 198 15.52 -2.70 -6.60
CA ILE A 198 14.07 -2.48 -6.59
C ILE A 198 13.85 -0.99 -6.34
N GLU A 199 13.09 -0.32 -7.20
CA GLU A 199 12.90 1.13 -7.18
C GLU A 199 11.45 1.53 -6.86
N HIS A 200 10.81 0.78 -5.97
CA HIS A 200 9.45 1.03 -5.46
C HIS A 200 9.26 0.44 -4.06
N ALA A 201 8.23 0.90 -3.36
CA ALA A 201 7.81 0.31 -2.09
C ALA A 201 7.31 -1.13 -2.28
N LEU A 202 7.58 -1.98 -1.31
CA LEU A 202 7.11 -3.37 -1.30
C LEU A 202 5.68 -3.47 -0.75
N CYS A 203 5.07 -4.64 -0.89
CA CYS A 203 3.82 -4.98 -0.23
C CYS A 203 4.05 -6.07 0.79
N PHE A 204 3.53 -5.89 2.01
CA PHE A 204 3.55 -6.92 3.03
C PHE A 204 2.14 -7.29 3.50
N ALA A 205 2.02 -8.46 4.09
CA ALA A 205 0.82 -8.93 4.75
C ALA A 205 1.15 -9.62 6.08
N TYR A 206 0.19 -9.64 6.99
CA TYR A 206 0.29 -10.34 8.26
C TYR A 206 -1.09 -10.46 8.93
N ASP A 207 -1.23 -11.28 9.99
CA ASP A 207 -2.51 -11.54 10.66
C ASP A 207 -2.92 -10.50 11.71
N GLY A 208 -2.02 -9.54 12.00
CA GLY A 208 -2.24 -8.49 12.99
C GLY A 208 -2.77 -7.17 12.44
N CYS A 209 -3.21 -7.11 11.17
CA CYS A 209 -3.72 -5.87 10.59
C CYS A 209 -4.84 -5.26 11.43
N ARG A 210 -4.73 -3.96 11.73
CA ARG A 210 -5.79 -3.22 12.43
C ARG A 210 -7.05 -3.21 11.58
N THR A 211 -8.14 -3.71 12.14
CA THR A 211 -9.39 -3.92 11.40
C THR A 211 -10.27 -2.68 11.38
N GLY A 212 -11.14 -2.59 10.37
CA GLY A 212 -12.17 -1.54 10.26
C GLY A 212 -11.65 -0.15 9.87
N VAL A 213 -10.35 0.02 9.68
CA VAL A 213 -9.71 1.28 9.29
C VAL A 213 -8.64 1.04 8.23
N PHE A 214 -8.34 2.07 7.45
CA PHE A 214 -7.24 2.06 6.49
C PHE A 214 -6.57 3.44 6.44
N VAL A 215 -5.40 3.49 5.81
CA VAL A 215 -4.71 4.75 5.49
C VAL A 215 -4.32 4.77 4.01
N PRO A 216 -4.31 5.92 3.34
CA PRO A 216 -3.80 5.99 1.97
C PRO A 216 -2.36 5.46 1.88
N PRO A 217 -2.00 4.73 0.81
CA PRO A 217 -2.71 4.57 -0.46
C PRO A 217 -3.76 3.45 -0.51
N ALA A 218 -4.08 2.77 0.60
CA ALA A 218 -5.21 1.87 0.61
C ALA A 218 -6.52 2.62 0.38
N SER A 219 -7.50 1.96 -0.21
CA SER A 219 -8.81 2.51 -0.53
C SER A 219 -9.92 1.93 0.34
N THR A 220 -9.63 0.83 1.01
CA THR A 220 -10.54 0.11 1.89
C THR A 220 -9.74 -0.71 2.92
N SER A 221 -10.44 -1.39 3.81
CA SER A 221 -9.87 -2.40 4.70
C SER A 221 -10.65 -3.69 4.59
N GLN A 222 -10.03 -4.78 5.01
CA GLN A 222 -10.71 -6.07 5.06
C GLN A 222 -11.95 -6.01 5.95
N VAL A 223 -12.95 -6.76 5.56
CA VAL A 223 -14.17 -6.99 6.36
C VAL A 223 -13.78 -7.59 7.70
N THR A 224 -14.19 -6.94 8.77
CA THR A 224 -13.99 -7.48 10.11
C THR A 224 -14.89 -8.71 10.32
N VAL A 225 -14.29 -9.84 10.58
CA VAL A 225 -15.06 -11.00 11.09
C VAL A 225 -15.45 -10.68 12.53
N PRO A 226 -16.74 -10.77 12.90
CA PRO A 226 -17.19 -10.50 14.27
C PRO A 226 -16.34 -11.29 15.30
N GLY A 227 -15.82 -10.60 16.30
CA GLY A 227 -14.98 -11.19 17.35
C GLY A 227 -13.48 -11.25 17.05
N THR A 228 -13.03 -10.81 15.87
CA THR A 228 -11.60 -10.81 15.48
C THR A 228 -11.01 -9.40 15.40
N ARG A 229 -11.61 -8.44 16.08
CA ARG A 229 -11.15 -7.05 16.05
C ARG A 229 -9.70 -6.91 16.52
N GLN A 230 -8.87 -6.27 15.70
CA GLN A 230 -7.48 -5.92 15.98
C GLN A 230 -7.36 -4.40 16.09
N ASP A 231 -7.11 -3.89 17.30
CA ASP A 231 -7.09 -2.43 17.55
C ASP A 231 -5.68 -1.83 17.46
N ARG A 232 -4.63 -2.66 17.52
CA ARG A 232 -3.25 -2.21 17.74
C ARG A 232 -2.32 -2.39 16.55
N GLY A 233 -2.71 -3.20 15.57
CA GLY A 233 -1.89 -3.52 14.42
C GLY A 233 -1.72 -2.35 13.45
N ILE A 234 -0.86 -2.57 12.48
CA ILE A 234 -0.67 -1.66 11.34
C ILE A 234 -1.90 -1.77 10.44
N PRO A 235 -2.62 -0.69 10.14
CA PRO A 235 -3.78 -0.74 9.26
C PRO A 235 -3.37 -0.99 7.81
N MET A 236 -4.32 -1.43 6.97
CA MET A 236 -4.13 -1.45 5.51
C MET A 236 -3.67 -0.08 5.02
N GLY A 237 -2.63 -0.06 4.17
CA GLY A 237 -1.98 1.17 3.72
C GLY A 237 -0.90 1.73 4.66
N GLY A 238 -0.79 1.23 5.89
CA GLY A 238 0.31 1.61 6.78
C GLY A 238 1.66 1.18 6.21
N ARG A 239 2.68 2.04 6.32
CA ARG A 239 4.01 1.84 5.70
C ARG A 239 5.06 1.56 6.76
N ILE A 240 5.73 0.41 6.67
CA ILE A 240 6.91 0.09 7.47
C ILE A 240 8.18 0.50 6.73
N GLN A 241 9.23 0.82 7.48
CA GLN A 241 10.56 1.11 6.94
C GLN A 241 11.63 0.43 7.79
N LEU A 242 12.60 -0.18 7.13
CA LEU A 242 13.85 -0.60 7.75
C LEU A 242 14.72 0.64 8.03
N ASP A 243 15.37 0.68 9.18
CA ASP A 243 16.31 1.76 9.55
C ASP A 243 17.28 2.08 8.39
N PRO A 244 17.23 3.29 7.83
CA PRO A 244 18.08 3.65 6.69
C PRO A 244 19.57 3.66 7.04
N ASN A 245 19.93 3.67 8.34
CA ASN A 245 21.31 3.64 8.80
C ASN A 245 21.83 2.23 9.09
N TRP A 246 20.97 1.21 9.04
CA TRP A 246 21.44 -0.16 9.22
C TRP A 246 22.34 -0.58 8.06
N ASP A 247 23.52 -1.13 8.39
CA ASP A 247 24.54 -1.50 7.39
C ASP A 247 24.15 -2.82 6.67
N VAL A 248 23.42 -2.66 5.58
CA VAL A 248 23.00 -3.77 4.72
C VAL A 248 24.20 -4.49 4.09
N GLU A 249 25.24 -3.73 3.71
CA GLU A 249 26.36 -4.33 2.96
C GLU A 249 27.19 -5.28 3.79
N ASN A 250 27.36 -5.01 5.08
CA ASN A 250 28.05 -5.90 6.00
C ASN A 250 27.16 -6.94 6.67
N SER A 251 25.89 -7.05 6.25
CA SER A 251 24.97 -8.07 6.74
C SER A 251 25.25 -9.44 6.11
N ASN A 252 24.76 -10.49 6.77
CA ASN A 252 24.82 -11.87 6.26
C ASN A 252 23.68 -12.20 5.28
N LEU A 253 22.95 -11.21 4.77
CA LEU A 253 21.94 -11.42 3.75
C LEU A 253 22.60 -11.86 2.42
N SER A 254 21.89 -12.70 1.66
CA SER A 254 22.25 -12.98 0.27
C SER A 254 22.25 -11.70 -0.57
N ARG A 255 22.77 -11.78 -1.81
CA ARG A 255 22.69 -10.64 -2.74
C ARG A 255 21.23 -10.18 -2.93
N ALA A 256 20.31 -11.13 -3.12
CA ALA A 256 18.88 -10.82 -3.26
C ALA A 256 18.29 -10.21 -1.98
N GLY A 257 18.61 -10.77 -0.82
CA GLY A 257 18.21 -10.23 0.47
C GLY A 257 18.70 -8.79 0.70
N LYS A 258 19.92 -8.46 0.28
CA LYS A 258 20.45 -7.08 0.35
C LYS A 258 19.68 -6.11 -0.55
N ILE A 259 19.30 -6.54 -1.76
CA ILE A 259 18.48 -5.73 -2.67
C ILE A 259 17.11 -5.44 -2.04
N ILE A 260 16.47 -6.45 -1.45
CA ILE A 260 15.19 -6.30 -0.74
C ILE A 260 15.35 -5.37 0.48
N ALA A 261 16.40 -5.55 1.27
CA ALA A 261 16.69 -4.69 2.42
C ALA A 261 16.89 -3.22 2.02
N ARG A 262 17.57 -2.95 0.91
CA ARG A 262 17.70 -1.58 0.36
C ARG A 262 16.34 -1.00 -0.04
N ALA A 263 15.47 -1.77 -0.68
CA ALA A 263 14.12 -1.32 -1.00
C ALA A 263 13.32 -0.99 0.28
N LEU A 264 13.45 -1.81 1.33
CA LEU A 264 12.82 -1.56 2.62
C LEU A 264 13.37 -0.31 3.33
N GLN A 265 14.65 0.03 3.13
CA GLN A 265 15.25 1.28 3.62
C GLN A 265 14.76 2.50 2.85
N ASP A 266 14.80 2.42 1.53
CA ASP A 266 14.53 3.55 0.63
C ASP A 266 13.05 3.85 0.46
N TYR A 267 12.26 2.78 0.27
CA TYR A 267 10.84 2.87 -0.06
C TYR A 267 9.92 2.23 0.98
N GLY A 268 10.44 1.36 1.85
CA GLY A 268 9.63 0.64 2.82
C GLY A 268 8.66 -0.37 2.18
N ALA A 269 7.66 -0.78 2.96
CA ALA A 269 6.59 -1.66 2.49
C ALA A 269 5.22 -1.22 3.03
N PHE A 270 4.18 -1.30 2.19
CA PHE A 270 2.81 -1.01 2.58
C PHE A 270 2.06 -2.28 3.02
N CYS A 271 1.28 -2.18 4.08
CA CYS A 271 0.37 -3.23 4.50
C CYS A 271 -0.75 -3.38 3.47
N GLY A 272 -0.80 -4.52 2.78
CA GLY A 272 -1.71 -4.73 1.66
C GLY A 272 -2.74 -5.83 1.86
N ASP A 273 -2.49 -6.77 2.77
CA ASP A 273 -3.32 -7.94 2.91
C ASP A 273 -3.17 -8.62 4.27
N TYR A 274 -3.98 -9.67 4.50
CA TYR A 274 -3.84 -10.60 5.61
C TYR A 274 -2.99 -11.81 5.19
N ALA A 275 -2.21 -12.34 6.12
CA ALA A 275 -1.49 -13.60 5.95
C ALA A 275 -1.25 -14.25 7.31
N GLY A 276 -1.11 -15.56 7.35
CA GLY A 276 -0.82 -16.30 8.60
C GLY A 276 0.60 -16.11 9.13
N ALA A 277 1.42 -15.26 8.49
CA ALA A 277 2.79 -14.91 8.88
C ALA A 277 3.14 -13.52 8.35
N ASN A 278 4.23 -12.92 8.85
CA ASN A 278 4.77 -11.68 8.28
C ASN A 278 5.44 -11.97 6.94
N VAL A 279 4.83 -11.57 5.84
CA VAL A 279 5.31 -11.91 4.50
C VAL A 279 5.39 -10.68 3.60
N ILE A 280 6.37 -10.68 2.70
CA ILE A 280 6.39 -9.84 1.50
C ILE A 280 6.21 -10.73 0.27
N TYR A 281 5.77 -10.15 -0.83
CA TYR A 281 5.38 -10.89 -2.02
C TYR A 281 6.43 -10.80 -3.12
N ALA A 282 6.79 -11.94 -3.72
CA ALA A 282 7.52 -12.01 -4.96
C ALA A 282 6.69 -12.77 -6.01
N GLU A 283 6.87 -12.48 -7.30
CA GLU A 283 6.14 -13.16 -8.35
C GLU A 283 6.37 -14.69 -8.30
N ASN A 284 5.31 -15.47 -8.56
CA ASN A 284 5.37 -16.93 -8.45
C ASN A 284 4.70 -17.67 -9.60
N SER A 285 4.68 -17.10 -10.82
CA SER A 285 4.39 -17.89 -12.00
C SER A 285 5.37 -19.09 -12.08
N PRO A 286 5.02 -20.19 -12.75
CA PRO A 286 5.92 -21.35 -12.86
C PRO A 286 7.33 -20.98 -13.37
N ALA A 287 7.42 -20.04 -14.28
CA ALA A 287 8.70 -19.52 -14.78
C ALA A 287 9.46 -18.73 -13.69
N ALA A 288 8.78 -17.89 -12.93
CA ALA A 288 9.38 -17.13 -11.83
C ALA A 288 9.87 -18.06 -10.71
N VAL A 289 9.07 -19.06 -10.33
CA VAL A 289 9.47 -20.07 -9.33
C VAL A 289 10.76 -20.79 -9.75
N ALA A 290 10.89 -21.16 -11.02
CA ALA A 290 12.13 -21.77 -11.55
C ALA A 290 13.30 -20.76 -11.52
N ALA A 291 13.06 -19.49 -11.82
CA ALA A 291 14.09 -18.46 -11.80
C ALA A 291 14.58 -18.11 -10.37
N TRP A 292 13.76 -18.31 -9.35
CA TRP A 292 14.17 -18.12 -7.96
C TRP A 292 15.15 -19.18 -7.45
N GLU A 293 15.25 -20.33 -8.10
CA GLU A 293 16.14 -21.42 -7.65
C GLU A 293 17.59 -20.96 -7.60
N GLY A 294 18.21 -21.02 -6.41
CA GLY A 294 19.57 -20.57 -6.17
C GLY A 294 19.77 -19.04 -6.10
N VAL A 295 18.72 -18.25 -6.29
CA VAL A 295 18.76 -16.78 -6.25
C VAL A 295 18.19 -16.25 -4.94
N LEU A 296 17.02 -16.70 -4.56
CA LEU A 296 16.30 -16.26 -3.37
C LEU A 296 15.54 -17.45 -2.78
N SER A 297 15.62 -17.63 -1.48
CA SER A 297 14.81 -18.61 -0.77
C SER A 297 13.72 -17.91 0.06
N SER A 298 12.61 -18.60 0.32
CA SER A 298 11.55 -18.05 1.20
C SER A 298 12.03 -17.72 2.61
N ARG A 299 13.14 -18.30 3.03
CA ARG A 299 13.77 -18.09 4.36
C ARG A 299 14.98 -17.15 4.34
N ASP A 300 15.29 -16.55 3.20
CA ASP A 300 16.49 -15.74 3.06
C ASP A 300 16.51 -14.53 4.03
N LEU A 301 15.34 -13.95 4.31
CA LEU A 301 15.18 -12.84 5.25
C LEU A 301 14.98 -13.29 6.70
N GLU A 302 14.44 -14.48 6.93
CA GLU A 302 13.99 -14.98 8.24
C GLU A 302 15.08 -14.93 9.30
N THR A 303 16.31 -15.31 8.92
CA THR A 303 17.43 -15.40 9.85
C THR A 303 17.82 -14.03 10.40
N ILE A 304 17.79 -13.00 9.55
CA ILE A 304 18.18 -11.64 9.91
C ILE A 304 16.97 -10.88 10.45
N PHE A 305 15.84 -10.90 9.73
CA PHE A 305 14.63 -10.16 10.10
C PHE A 305 13.77 -10.97 11.08
N ASN A 306 14.40 -11.45 12.14
CA ASN A 306 13.73 -12.11 13.26
C ASN A 306 12.99 -11.08 14.15
N PRO A 307 12.14 -11.53 15.11
CA PRO A 307 11.37 -10.62 15.95
C PRO A 307 12.17 -9.58 16.73
N GLU A 308 13.38 -9.92 17.20
CA GLU A 308 14.25 -8.99 17.92
C GLU A 308 14.79 -7.91 16.98
N PHE A 309 15.26 -8.32 15.80
CA PHE A 309 15.73 -7.41 14.77
C PHE A 309 14.62 -6.45 14.31
N ILE A 310 13.41 -6.98 14.06
CA ILE A 310 12.25 -6.18 13.64
C ILE A 310 11.96 -5.09 14.68
N ARG A 311 11.87 -5.44 15.96
CA ARG A 311 11.62 -4.45 17.04
C ARG A 311 12.67 -3.35 17.08
N LYS A 312 13.91 -3.67 16.78
CA LYS A 312 15.05 -2.75 16.90
C LYS A 312 15.22 -1.85 15.67
N HIS A 313 14.94 -2.38 14.49
CA HIS A 313 15.35 -1.75 13.23
C HIS A 313 14.20 -1.38 12.30
N PHE A 314 12.96 -1.72 12.61
CA PHE A 314 11.81 -1.29 11.82
C PHE A 314 11.04 -0.18 12.53
N ARG A 315 10.38 0.65 11.75
CA ARG A 315 9.43 1.65 12.22
C ARG A 315 8.20 1.67 11.33
N VAL A 316 7.08 2.16 11.85
CA VAL A 316 5.94 2.60 11.06
C VAL A 316 6.12 4.07 10.75
N VAL A 317 6.08 4.42 9.48
CA VAL A 317 6.11 5.81 9.00
C VAL A 317 4.82 6.52 9.40
N ASP A 318 4.88 7.83 9.69
CA ASP A 318 3.68 8.61 10.02
C ASP A 318 2.57 8.38 8.98
N MET A 319 1.46 7.85 9.44
CA MET A 319 0.35 7.43 8.60
C MET A 319 -0.60 8.57 8.23
N GLY A 320 -0.49 9.72 8.90
CA GLY A 320 -1.41 10.81 8.67
C GLY A 320 -2.85 10.46 9.07
N ASN A 321 -3.75 10.40 8.09
CA ASN A 321 -5.17 10.15 8.33
C ASN A 321 -5.51 8.67 8.40
N VAL A 322 -6.07 8.23 9.52
CA VAL A 322 -6.68 6.91 9.69
C VAL A 322 -8.16 7.04 9.35
N LEU A 323 -8.57 6.38 8.26
CA LEU A 323 -9.89 6.51 7.65
C LEU A 323 -10.78 5.29 7.94
N PRO A 324 -12.12 5.45 7.93
CA PRO A 324 -13.02 4.34 8.21
C PRO A 324 -13.04 3.34 7.06
N GLY A 325 -12.84 2.07 7.35
CA GLY A 325 -13.09 0.96 6.43
C GLY A 325 -14.57 0.74 6.18
N GLN A 326 -14.90 -0.02 5.15
CA GLN A 326 -16.29 -0.24 4.73
C GLN A 326 -17.17 -0.86 5.84
N ASN A 327 -16.59 -1.70 6.68
CA ASN A 327 -17.26 -2.36 7.79
C ASN A 327 -16.75 -1.84 9.15
N PHE A 328 -16.56 -0.54 9.25
CA PHE A 328 -16.15 0.09 10.49
C PHE A 328 -17.24 0.00 11.55
N ASP A 329 -16.92 -0.55 12.73
CA ASP A 329 -17.90 -0.81 13.80
C ASP A 329 -18.52 0.45 14.42
N LEU A 330 -17.83 1.60 14.31
CA LEU A 330 -18.38 2.87 14.78
C LEU A 330 -19.37 3.42 13.76
N ALA A 331 -20.54 3.79 14.26
CA ALA A 331 -21.56 4.38 13.39
C ALA A 331 -21.12 5.75 12.83
N PRO A 332 -21.41 6.05 11.54
CA PRO A 332 -21.21 7.40 10.99
C PRO A 332 -22.03 8.44 11.75
N PRO A 333 -21.75 9.76 11.60
CA PRO A 333 -20.87 10.32 10.57
C PRO A 333 -19.39 10.30 10.93
N TYR A 334 -18.55 10.16 9.88
CA TYR A 334 -17.08 10.20 9.97
C TYR A 334 -16.54 11.49 9.39
N VAL A 335 -15.43 12.01 9.94
CA VAL A 335 -14.61 13.01 9.23
C VAL A 335 -13.63 12.28 8.34
N VAL A 336 -13.65 12.56 7.04
CA VAL A 336 -12.79 11.88 6.05
C VAL A 336 -11.69 12.81 5.52
N GLU A 337 -11.87 14.12 5.65
CA GLU A 337 -10.85 15.14 5.38
C GLU A 337 -10.93 16.24 6.41
N ALA A 338 -9.78 16.79 6.78
CA ALA A 338 -9.69 17.98 7.62
C ALA A 338 -8.42 18.76 7.27
N ALA A 339 -8.50 20.09 7.21
CA ALA A 339 -7.37 20.96 6.94
C ALA A 339 -7.55 22.35 7.60
N LEU A 340 -6.47 22.90 8.13
CA LEU A 340 -6.41 24.32 8.47
C LEU A 340 -6.02 25.15 7.26
N ALA A 341 -6.46 26.42 7.23
CA ALA A 341 -6.07 27.35 6.17
C ALA A 341 -4.55 27.59 6.14
N ASN A 342 -3.88 27.50 7.30
CA ASN A 342 -2.44 27.68 7.45
C ASN A 342 -1.89 26.58 8.37
N GLU A 343 -1.40 25.50 7.80
CA GLU A 343 -0.81 24.38 8.52
C GLU A 343 0.60 24.05 8.03
N VAL A 344 1.45 23.51 8.89
CA VAL A 344 2.81 23.08 8.55
C VAL A 344 2.81 21.69 7.92
N ARG A 345 1.80 20.91 8.20
CA ARG A 345 1.53 19.59 7.60
C ARG A 345 0.03 19.29 7.69
N PRO A 346 -0.50 18.37 6.87
CA PRO A 346 -1.91 17.99 6.90
C PRO A 346 -2.38 17.56 8.29
N ALA A 347 -3.64 17.87 8.60
CA ALA A 347 -4.29 17.41 9.81
C ALA A 347 -4.30 15.88 9.87
N ARG A 348 -4.31 15.34 11.08
CA ARG A 348 -4.36 13.91 11.36
C ARG A 348 -5.74 13.55 11.91
N ILE A 349 -6.40 12.59 11.31
CA ILE A 349 -7.73 12.14 11.69
C ILE A 349 -7.64 10.73 12.29
N ASP A 350 -8.12 10.55 13.51
CA ASP A 350 -8.29 9.25 14.15
C ASP A 350 -9.78 8.95 14.30
N GLN A 351 -10.26 7.98 13.55
CA GLN A 351 -11.67 7.58 13.54
C GLN A 351 -12.10 6.88 14.84
N LEU A 352 -11.19 6.14 15.48
CA LEU A 352 -11.54 5.41 16.70
C LEU A 352 -11.76 6.32 17.89
N THR A 353 -10.87 7.30 18.05
CA THR A 353 -10.98 8.30 19.11
C THR A 353 -11.83 9.51 18.70
N ARG A 354 -12.20 9.58 17.41
CA ARG A 354 -12.90 10.74 16.81
C ARG A 354 -12.16 12.04 17.09
N THR A 355 -10.86 12.03 16.86
CA THR A 355 -9.97 13.16 17.10
C THR A 355 -9.37 13.65 15.80
N ILE A 356 -9.30 14.97 15.66
CA ILE A 356 -8.57 15.67 14.60
C ILE A 356 -7.41 16.41 15.27
N GLU A 357 -6.19 16.00 14.98
CA GLU A 357 -5.00 16.74 15.36
C GLU A 357 -4.62 17.70 14.25
N VAL A 358 -4.44 18.96 14.58
CA VAL A 358 -4.05 19.99 13.62
C VAL A 358 -2.66 20.53 13.93
N PHE A 359 -1.95 20.95 12.90
CA PHE A 359 -0.55 21.42 12.95
C PHE A 359 -0.46 22.86 12.42
N PRO A 360 -0.93 23.87 13.19
CA PRO A 360 -0.97 25.23 12.72
C PRO A 360 0.42 25.82 12.52
N LEU A 361 0.60 26.62 11.46
CA LEU A 361 1.86 27.35 11.20
C LEU A 361 2.21 28.34 12.33
N ARG A 362 1.19 28.87 13.03
CA ARG A 362 1.36 29.76 14.17
C ARG A 362 0.45 29.33 15.32
N ALA A 363 1.01 29.17 16.49
CA ALA A 363 0.26 28.89 17.69
C ALA A 363 -0.58 30.13 18.10
N GLY A 364 -1.80 29.89 18.57
CA GLY A 364 -2.69 30.89 19.12
C GLY A 364 -3.46 31.68 18.07
N ALA A 365 -4.67 32.01 18.36
CA ALA A 365 -5.66 32.71 17.56
C ALA A 365 -6.71 31.78 16.92
N GLN A 366 -7.79 32.40 16.50
CA GLN A 366 -8.85 31.73 15.78
C GLN A 366 -8.35 31.31 14.38
N GLN A 367 -8.57 30.06 13.99
CA GLN A 367 -8.29 29.55 12.66
C GLN A 367 -9.50 28.80 12.11
N THR A 368 -9.64 28.82 10.80
CA THR A 368 -10.70 28.08 10.12
C THR A 368 -10.23 26.67 9.80
N LEU A 369 -10.90 25.67 10.38
CA LEU A 369 -10.83 24.28 9.97
C LEU A 369 -11.83 24.05 8.85
N ARG A 370 -11.37 23.53 7.72
CA ARG A 370 -12.22 22.95 6.67
C ARG A 370 -12.27 21.45 6.88
N TRP A 371 -13.42 20.86 6.60
CA TRP A 371 -13.58 19.42 6.75
C TRP A 371 -14.60 18.87 5.73
N ARG A 372 -14.46 17.57 5.46
CA ARG A 372 -15.45 16.78 4.73
C ARG A 372 -15.85 15.59 5.57
N ALA A 373 -17.13 15.25 5.57
CA ALA A 373 -17.65 14.12 6.31
C ALA A 373 -18.41 13.15 5.41
N PHE A 374 -18.51 11.92 5.86
CA PHE A 374 -19.35 10.88 5.29
C PHE A 374 -20.40 10.44 6.32
N PRO A 375 -21.66 10.17 5.91
CA PRO A 375 -22.19 10.28 4.56
C PRO A 375 -22.29 11.73 4.05
N GLN A 376 -22.36 11.88 2.73
CA GLN A 376 -22.55 13.19 2.11
C GLN A 376 -23.82 13.87 2.65
N GLY A 377 -23.76 15.17 2.85
CA GLY A 377 -24.87 15.94 3.46
C GLY A 377 -24.85 15.97 4.98
N THR A 378 -23.83 15.39 5.64
CA THR A 378 -23.57 15.56 7.08
C THR A 378 -23.33 17.04 7.40
N LYS A 379 -23.93 17.50 8.49
CA LYS A 379 -23.85 18.89 8.98
C LYS A 379 -23.13 18.95 10.33
N SER A 380 -22.47 20.07 10.61
CA SER A 380 -21.94 20.36 11.94
C SER A 380 -22.91 21.24 12.72
N THR A 381 -22.95 21.06 14.04
CA THR A 381 -23.67 21.93 14.95
C THR A 381 -22.90 23.22 15.28
N ALA A 382 -21.59 23.29 14.91
CA ALA A 382 -20.69 24.39 15.31
C ALA A 382 -20.35 25.37 14.18
N GLY A 383 -20.87 25.21 12.97
CA GLY A 383 -20.56 26.09 11.84
C GLY A 383 -21.22 25.68 10.53
N ASP A 384 -20.75 26.22 9.43
CA ASP A 384 -21.20 25.85 8.10
C ASP A 384 -20.94 24.36 7.81
N ALA A 385 -21.66 23.81 6.82
CA ALA A 385 -21.60 22.41 6.47
C ALA A 385 -20.18 21.87 6.14
N ALA A 386 -19.19 22.71 5.91
CA ALA A 386 -17.85 22.33 5.49
C ALA A 386 -16.71 23.09 6.20
N SER A 387 -16.99 23.98 7.15
CA SER A 387 -15.96 24.71 7.88
C SER A 387 -16.43 25.22 9.25
N MET A 388 -15.48 25.44 10.16
CA MET A 388 -15.71 26.05 11.45
C MET A 388 -14.52 26.88 11.90
N THR A 389 -14.78 27.93 12.69
CA THR A 389 -13.73 28.72 13.31
C THR A 389 -13.40 28.12 14.67
N LEU A 390 -12.12 27.85 14.90
CA LEU A 390 -11.61 27.22 16.11
C LEU A 390 -10.70 28.17 16.90
N ASP A 391 -10.82 28.13 18.22
CA ASP A 391 -9.82 28.68 19.14
C ASP A 391 -8.81 27.58 19.50
N LEU A 392 -7.68 27.58 18.80
CA LEU A 392 -6.64 26.50 18.93
C LEU A 392 -5.84 26.55 20.25
N ARG A 393 -6.17 27.45 21.19
CA ARG A 393 -5.51 27.49 22.51
C ARG A 393 -5.95 26.35 23.43
N LYS A 394 -7.04 25.69 23.12
CA LYS A 394 -7.59 24.54 23.86
C LYS A 394 -8.28 23.55 22.93
N PRO A 395 -8.36 22.28 23.30
CA PRO A 395 -9.18 21.32 22.56
C PRO A 395 -10.63 21.79 22.46
N GLN A 396 -11.24 21.57 21.30
CA GLN A 396 -12.65 21.90 21.06
C GLN A 396 -13.41 20.70 20.57
N THR A 397 -14.66 20.60 20.95
CA THR A 397 -15.57 19.56 20.47
C THR A 397 -16.64 20.15 19.57
N PHE A 398 -17.08 19.34 18.59
CA PHE A 398 -18.22 19.66 17.75
C PHE A 398 -18.99 18.37 17.43
N GLU A 399 -20.24 18.53 17.08
CA GLU A 399 -21.10 17.43 16.71
C GLU A 399 -21.34 17.43 15.21
N LEU A 400 -21.33 16.26 14.62
CA LEU A 400 -21.76 15.98 13.27
C LEU A 400 -23.09 15.24 13.30
N VAL A 401 -24.01 15.61 12.41
CA VAL A 401 -25.31 14.96 12.25
C VAL A 401 -25.46 14.54 10.78
N ALA A 402 -25.59 13.25 10.57
CA ALA A 402 -25.84 12.66 9.26
C ALA A 402 -27.27 12.94 8.78
N PRO A 403 -27.56 12.82 7.47
CA PRO A 403 -28.90 13.03 6.92
C PRO A 403 -29.99 12.11 7.52
N ASP A 404 -29.63 10.95 8.05
CA ASP A 404 -30.50 9.99 8.70
C ASP A 404 -30.72 10.27 10.21
N GLY A 405 -30.14 11.38 10.71
CA GLY A 405 -30.27 11.83 12.10
C GLY A 405 -29.25 11.21 13.06
N ARG A 406 -28.39 10.30 12.64
CA ARG A 406 -27.30 9.79 13.49
C ARG A 406 -26.29 10.87 13.75
N GLY A 407 -25.78 10.91 14.98
CA GLY A 407 -24.80 11.92 15.41
C GLY A 407 -23.47 11.30 15.83
N SER A 408 -22.40 12.12 15.75
CA SER A 408 -21.09 11.78 16.33
C SER A 408 -20.43 13.03 16.86
N THR A 409 -19.73 12.90 18.00
CA THR A 409 -18.97 13.98 18.62
C THR A 409 -17.49 13.83 18.28
N TRP A 410 -16.91 14.92 17.80
CA TRP A 410 -15.51 15.00 17.38
C TRP A 410 -14.75 16.01 18.21
N GLN A 411 -13.47 15.73 18.45
CA GLN A 411 -12.55 16.65 19.13
C GLN A 411 -11.49 17.15 18.15
N VAL A 412 -11.23 18.45 18.15
CA VAL A 412 -10.05 19.04 17.48
C VAL A 412 -9.07 19.50 18.53
N ARG A 413 -7.80 19.15 18.36
CA ARG A 413 -6.71 19.59 19.23
C ARG A 413 -5.47 19.95 18.40
N VAL A 414 -4.67 20.87 18.91
CA VAL A 414 -3.33 21.10 18.38
C VAL A 414 -2.46 19.93 18.82
N ALA A 415 -1.75 19.33 17.88
CA ALA A 415 -0.78 18.31 18.21
C ALA A 415 0.27 18.87 19.17
N GLU A 416 0.58 18.14 20.21
CA GLU A 416 1.70 18.47 21.08
C GLU A 416 2.95 18.53 20.20
N SER A 417 3.59 19.70 20.12
CA SER A 417 4.81 19.85 19.35
C SER A 417 5.81 18.84 19.90
N ALA A 418 6.07 17.78 19.16
CA ALA A 418 7.32 17.09 19.33
C ALA A 418 8.38 18.16 19.15
N SER A 419 9.01 18.58 20.23
CA SER A 419 10.09 19.57 20.22
C SER A 419 11.07 19.12 19.15
N VAL A 420 11.17 19.91 18.07
CA VAL A 420 12.26 19.80 17.13
C VAL A 420 13.54 19.92 17.97
N ARG A 421 14.15 18.81 18.29
CA ARG A 421 15.50 18.72 18.85
C ARG A 421 16.46 18.45 17.72
#